data_4f236f88682bdd7be54eec8baa51a0e6
#
_entry.id   4f236f88682bdd7be54eec8baa51a0e6
#
_cell.length_a   1.000
_cell.length_b   1.000
_cell.length_c   1.000
_cell.angle_alpha   90.00
_cell.angle_beta   90.00
_cell.angle_gamma   90.00
#
_symmetry.space_group_name_H-M   'P 1'
#
loop_
_entity.id
_entity.type
_entity.pdbx_description
1 polymer ?
#
loop_
_entity_poly.entity_id
_entity_poly.type
_entity_poly.pdbx_seq_one_letter_code
_entity_poly.pdbx_strand_id
1 'polypeptide(L)'
;LVFQEVLNGVWDALSDGRVELAIGATRAIPVGGRYAFRDMGMLSWSCVVASHHPLALMDGPFSDDTLRNWPSLVREDTSRTLPKRITWLLDNQKRLVVPDWESSATCISAGLCIGMVPTHFAKPWLNEGKWVALKLENPFPDSACCLTWQQNDMSPALTWLLEYLG
;
A
#
# COMPACT_ATOMS: atom_id res chain seq x y z
N LEU A 1 -4.90 -14.40 -16.36
CA LEU A 1 -3.72 -13.55 -16.27
C LEU A 1 -3.81 -12.70 -15.02
N VAL A 2 -2.71 -12.60 -14.25
CA VAL A 2 -2.64 -11.81 -13.02
C VAL A 2 -1.81 -10.57 -13.28
N PHE A 3 -2.30 -9.41 -12.84
CA PHE A 3 -1.62 -8.12 -12.90
C PHE A 3 -1.39 -7.60 -11.48
N GLN A 4 -0.35 -6.82 -11.30
CA GLN A 4 -0.14 -6.03 -10.10
C GLN A 4 -0.44 -4.57 -10.42
N GLU A 5 -1.36 -3.99 -9.67
CA GLU A 5 -1.73 -2.58 -9.77
C GLU A 5 -1.56 -1.89 -8.40
N VAL A 6 -1.38 -0.58 -8.42
CA VAL A 6 -1.11 0.22 -7.22
C VAL A 6 -2.15 1.34 -7.12
N LEU A 7 -2.75 1.47 -5.93
CA LEU A 7 -3.68 2.56 -5.57
C LEU A 7 -4.85 2.69 -6.56
N ASN A 8 -5.00 3.85 -7.20
CA ASN A 8 -6.07 4.07 -8.18
C ASN A 8 -5.91 3.26 -9.47
N GLY A 9 -4.71 2.71 -9.74
CA GLY A 9 -4.51 1.78 -10.84
C GLY A 9 -5.39 0.54 -10.78
N VAL A 10 -5.73 0.08 -9.57
CA VAL A 10 -6.67 -1.03 -9.35
C VAL A 10 -8.06 -0.67 -9.88
N TRP A 11 -8.55 0.51 -9.55
CA TRP A 11 -9.87 0.99 -9.97
C TRP A 11 -9.93 1.31 -11.45
N ASP A 12 -8.86 1.88 -12.02
CA ASP A 12 -8.72 2.06 -13.47
C ASP A 12 -8.78 0.72 -14.22
N ALA A 13 -8.07 -0.29 -13.74
CA ALA A 13 -8.04 -1.61 -14.37
C ALA A 13 -9.39 -2.30 -14.36
N LEU A 14 -10.17 -2.12 -13.29
CA LEU A 14 -11.56 -2.60 -13.22
C LEU A 14 -12.48 -1.78 -14.14
N SER A 15 -12.32 -0.46 -14.15
CA SER A 15 -13.19 0.45 -14.91
C SER A 15 -13.04 0.28 -16.41
N ASP A 16 -11.81 0.07 -16.90
CA ASP A 16 -11.51 -0.09 -18.33
C ASP A 16 -11.56 -1.54 -18.83
N GLY A 17 -11.93 -2.49 -17.95
CA GLY A 17 -12.11 -3.89 -18.28
C GLY A 17 -10.82 -4.69 -18.49
N ARG A 18 -9.66 -4.15 -18.07
CA ARG A 18 -8.40 -4.91 -18.10
C ARG A 18 -8.40 -6.07 -17.12
N VAL A 19 -9.14 -5.94 -16.03
CA VAL A 19 -9.35 -6.99 -15.02
C VAL A 19 -10.83 -7.07 -14.66
N GLU A 20 -11.29 -8.26 -14.32
CA GLU A 20 -12.68 -8.51 -13.87
C GLU A 20 -12.78 -8.51 -12.34
N LEU A 21 -11.67 -8.81 -11.65
CA LEU A 21 -11.61 -8.96 -10.20
C LEU A 21 -10.35 -8.31 -9.66
N ALA A 22 -10.48 -7.56 -8.58
CA ALA A 22 -9.35 -7.06 -7.81
C ALA A 22 -9.35 -7.66 -6.40
N ILE A 23 -8.18 -8.08 -5.96
CA ILE A 23 -7.95 -8.70 -4.64
C ILE A 23 -7.07 -7.76 -3.82
N GLY A 24 -7.49 -7.42 -2.61
CA GLY A 24 -6.74 -6.57 -1.70
C GLY A 24 -6.82 -5.07 -2.03
N ALA A 25 -7.84 -4.66 -2.79
CA ALA A 25 -8.10 -3.24 -3.02
C ALA A 25 -8.48 -2.55 -1.70
N THR A 26 -7.96 -1.35 -1.47
CA THR A 26 -8.43 -0.51 -0.36
C THR A 26 -9.81 0.05 -0.70
N ARG A 27 -10.71 0.16 0.30
CA ARG A 27 -12.11 0.60 0.10
C ARG A 27 -12.26 2.09 -0.23
N ALA A 28 -11.26 2.72 -0.79
CA ALA A 28 -11.34 4.07 -1.35
C ALA A 28 -11.97 4.03 -2.76
N ILE A 29 -13.28 3.74 -2.81
CA ILE A 29 -14.04 3.50 -4.04
C ILE A 29 -14.22 4.81 -4.80
N PRO A 30 -13.86 4.88 -6.11
CA PRO A 30 -14.11 6.06 -6.92
C PRO A 30 -15.60 6.35 -7.10
N VAL A 31 -15.95 7.63 -7.19
CA VAL A 31 -17.32 8.07 -7.46
C VAL A 31 -17.72 7.69 -8.88
N GLY A 32 -18.92 7.12 -9.04
CA GLY A 32 -19.55 6.82 -10.34
C GLY A 32 -19.39 5.39 -10.85
N GLY A 33 -18.63 4.54 -10.17
CA GLY A 33 -18.54 3.11 -10.50
C GLY A 33 -19.60 2.26 -9.80
N ARG A 34 -20.10 1.22 -10.48
CA ARG A 34 -20.97 0.20 -9.88
C ARG A 34 -20.13 -1.01 -9.48
N TYR A 35 -19.46 -0.89 -8.36
CA TYR A 35 -18.63 -1.95 -7.82
C TYR A 35 -19.38 -2.72 -6.74
N ALA A 36 -19.30 -4.05 -6.82
CA ALA A 36 -19.56 -4.92 -5.69
C ALA A 36 -18.26 -5.20 -4.96
N PHE A 37 -18.36 -5.49 -3.68
CA PHE A 37 -17.18 -5.85 -2.90
C PHE A 37 -17.52 -6.84 -1.81
N ARG A 38 -16.51 -7.61 -1.42
CA ARG A 38 -16.52 -8.50 -0.26
C ARG A 38 -15.40 -8.07 0.67
N ASP A 39 -15.71 -7.94 1.95
CA ASP A 39 -14.73 -7.54 2.95
C ASP A 39 -13.63 -8.59 3.10
N MET A 40 -12.38 -8.13 3.17
CA MET A 40 -11.19 -8.96 3.40
C MET A 40 -10.51 -8.62 4.74
N GLY A 41 -11.13 -7.77 5.56
CA GLY A 41 -10.59 -7.32 6.83
C GLY A 41 -9.71 -6.07 6.73
N MET A 42 -8.92 -5.87 7.76
CA MET A 42 -8.08 -4.67 7.92
C MET A 42 -6.62 -4.97 7.60
N LEU A 43 -5.99 -4.05 6.88
CA LEU A 43 -4.57 -4.05 6.60
C LEU A 43 -3.88 -3.10 7.56
N SER A 44 -3.03 -3.64 8.43
CA SER A 44 -2.21 -2.83 9.34
C SER A 44 -0.93 -2.36 8.65
N TRP A 45 -0.51 -1.16 9.02
CA TRP A 45 0.69 -0.51 8.48
C TRP A 45 1.78 -0.37 9.54
N SER A 46 3.02 -0.45 9.11
CA SER A 46 4.21 -0.21 9.92
C SER A 46 5.09 0.84 9.28
N CYS A 47 5.52 1.80 10.07
CA CYS A 47 6.57 2.74 9.68
C CYS A 47 7.91 2.11 10.01
N VAL A 48 8.72 1.85 9.00
CA VAL A 48 9.98 1.09 9.15
C VAL A 48 11.17 1.81 8.55
N VAL A 49 12.33 1.54 9.13
CA VAL A 49 13.64 1.94 8.63
C VAL A 49 14.62 0.79 8.76
N ALA A 50 15.73 0.83 8.04
CA ALA A 50 16.84 -0.10 8.26
C ALA A 50 17.38 0.02 9.69
N SER A 51 17.89 -1.06 10.26
CA SER A 51 18.44 -1.08 11.62
C SER A 51 19.64 -0.13 11.81
N HIS A 52 20.34 0.21 10.74
CA HIS A 52 21.44 1.18 10.75
C HIS A 52 21.00 2.62 10.41
N HIS A 53 19.71 2.85 10.13
CA HIS A 53 19.21 4.19 9.88
C HIS A 53 19.24 5.05 11.16
N PRO A 54 19.55 6.36 11.07
CA PRO A 54 19.64 7.22 12.25
C PRO A 54 18.41 7.19 13.16
N LEU A 55 17.18 7.12 12.60
CA LEU A 55 15.95 7.03 13.38
C LEU A 55 15.83 5.71 14.18
N ALA A 56 16.47 4.63 13.72
CA ALA A 56 16.50 3.37 14.46
C ALA A 56 17.31 3.45 15.77
N LEU A 57 18.21 4.43 15.87
CA LEU A 57 19.09 4.67 17.03
C LEU A 57 18.56 5.73 17.97
N MET A 58 17.41 6.31 17.68
CA MET A 58 16.73 7.35 18.46
C MET A 58 15.51 6.77 19.16
N ASP A 59 15.15 7.34 20.31
CA ASP A 59 13.93 7.00 21.01
C ASP A 59 12.74 7.77 20.45
N GLY A 60 11.63 7.05 20.19
CA GLY A 60 10.34 7.64 19.84
C GLY A 60 9.47 7.89 21.07
N PRO A 61 8.22 8.30 20.86
CA PRO A 61 7.53 8.43 19.57
C PRO A 61 8.04 9.61 18.73
N PHE A 62 8.04 9.44 17.41
CA PHE A 62 8.52 10.45 16.46
C PHE A 62 7.39 11.37 16.00
N SER A 63 7.66 12.68 16.02
CA SER A 63 6.77 13.69 15.45
C SER A 63 6.87 13.73 13.93
N ASP A 64 5.87 14.28 13.28
CA ASP A 64 5.88 14.51 11.83
C ASP A 64 7.04 15.42 11.42
N ASP A 65 7.37 16.43 12.23
CA ASP A 65 8.50 17.33 11.96
C ASP A 65 9.86 16.60 11.95
N THR A 66 10.03 15.64 12.85
CA THR A 66 11.22 14.80 12.87
C THR A 66 11.29 13.90 11.62
N LEU A 67 10.17 13.24 11.29
CA LEU A 67 10.10 12.34 10.13
C LEU A 67 10.32 13.07 8.81
N ARG A 68 9.89 14.32 8.71
CA ARG A 68 10.01 15.16 7.50
C ARG A 68 11.45 15.41 7.07
N ASN A 69 12.41 15.28 7.98
CA ASN A 69 13.85 15.45 7.68
C ASN A 69 14.42 14.31 6.83
N TRP A 70 13.67 13.21 6.65
CA TRP A 70 14.11 12.02 5.93
C TRP A 70 13.20 11.76 4.72
N PRO A 71 13.76 11.22 3.61
CA PRO A 71 12.92 10.84 2.47
C PRO A 71 11.90 9.78 2.85
N SER A 72 10.67 9.94 2.37
CA SER A 72 9.64 8.90 2.43
C SER A 72 9.63 8.05 1.16
N LEU A 73 9.52 6.76 1.34
CA LEU A 73 9.29 5.83 0.24
C LEU A 73 7.85 5.99 -0.27
N VAL A 74 7.71 6.18 -1.56
CA VAL A 74 6.41 6.29 -2.24
C VAL A 74 6.34 5.28 -3.36
N ARG A 75 5.31 4.42 -3.36
CA ARG A 75 5.02 3.57 -4.50
C ARG A 75 4.21 4.34 -5.53
N GLU A 76 4.62 4.26 -6.78
CA GLU A 76 3.95 4.95 -7.87
C GLU A 76 2.55 4.38 -8.10
N ASP A 77 1.54 5.26 -8.11
CA ASP A 77 0.18 4.90 -8.51
C ASP A 77 0.16 4.56 -9.99
N THR A 78 -0.36 3.38 -10.33
CA THR A 78 -0.41 2.87 -11.71
C THR A 78 -1.64 3.33 -12.48
N SER A 79 -2.43 4.24 -11.94
CA SER A 79 -3.61 4.77 -12.63
C SER A 79 -3.23 5.51 -13.92
N ARG A 80 -4.07 5.34 -14.95
CA ARG A 80 -3.92 5.94 -16.27
C ARG A 80 -4.87 7.12 -16.48
N THR A 81 -6.09 7.00 -15.94
CA THR A 81 -7.17 7.98 -16.12
C THR A 81 -7.60 8.62 -14.83
N LEU A 82 -7.57 7.90 -13.70
CA LEU A 82 -7.88 8.46 -12.40
C LEU A 82 -6.72 9.31 -11.85
N PRO A 83 -7.00 10.30 -11.00
CA PRO A 83 -5.95 11.06 -10.34
C PRO A 83 -5.01 10.15 -9.55
N LYS A 84 -3.72 10.38 -9.66
CA LYS A 84 -2.72 9.61 -8.93
C LYS A 84 -2.79 9.90 -7.43
N ARG A 85 -2.65 8.87 -6.63
CA ARG A 85 -2.69 8.91 -5.16
C ARG A 85 -1.32 8.59 -4.58
N ILE A 86 -1.12 9.01 -3.34
CA ILE A 86 0.04 8.68 -2.51
C ILE A 86 -0.48 8.10 -1.19
N THR A 87 0.07 6.98 -0.76
CA THR A 87 -0.37 6.31 0.47
C THR A 87 -0.03 7.14 1.70
N TRP A 88 1.23 7.53 1.84
CA TRP A 88 1.72 8.31 2.96
C TRP A 88 2.89 9.18 2.54
N LEU A 89 2.76 10.48 2.77
CA LEU A 89 3.80 11.48 2.59
C LEU A 89 3.41 12.71 3.40
N LEU A 90 4.35 13.24 4.16
CA LEU A 90 4.16 14.51 4.88
C LEU A 90 4.38 15.70 3.95
N ASP A 91 3.71 16.81 4.25
CA ASP A 91 3.89 18.06 3.50
C ASP A 91 5.36 18.48 3.49
N ASN A 92 5.87 18.84 2.31
CA ASN A 92 7.28 19.23 2.08
C ASN A 92 8.33 18.14 2.39
N GLN A 93 7.92 16.90 2.59
CA GLN A 93 8.85 15.78 2.75
C GLN A 93 9.42 15.37 1.39
N LYS A 94 10.72 15.09 1.35
CA LYS A 94 11.35 14.47 0.18
C LYS A 94 10.77 13.08 -0.03
N ARG A 95 10.58 12.70 -1.29
CA ARG A 95 10.08 11.37 -1.66
C ARG A 95 11.09 10.61 -2.49
N LEU A 96 11.12 9.30 -2.29
CA LEU A 96 11.82 8.33 -3.12
C LEU A 96 10.76 7.44 -3.75
N VAL A 97 10.58 7.53 -5.06
CA VAL A 97 9.51 6.84 -5.78
C VAL A 97 10.04 5.52 -6.34
N VAL A 98 9.33 4.44 -6.09
CA VAL A 98 9.67 3.09 -6.56
C VAL A 98 8.44 2.40 -7.20
N PRO A 99 8.64 1.47 -8.15
CA PRO A 99 7.53 0.84 -8.87
C PRO A 99 6.88 -0.32 -8.12
N ASP A 100 7.61 -1.01 -7.25
CA ASP A 100 7.18 -2.29 -6.67
C ASP A 100 7.67 -2.53 -5.24
N TRP A 101 7.22 -3.62 -4.63
CA TRP A 101 7.59 -3.99 -3.26
C TRP A 101 9.04 -4.46 -3.12
N GLU A 102 9.61 -5.08 -4.14
CA GLU A 102 11.00 -5.54 -4.13
C GLU A 102 11.96 -4.34 -4.10
N SER A 103 11.73 -3.35 -4.96
CA SER A 103 12.46 -2.07 -4.94
C SER A 103 12.26 -1.34 -3.62
N SER A 104 11.06 -1.39 -3.04
CA SER A 104 10.77 -0.83 -1.72
C SER A 104 11.65 -1.46 -0.65
N ALA A 105 11.70 -2.78 -0.60
CA ALA A 105 12.52 -3.52 0.38
C ALA A 105 14.01 -3.20 0.22
N THR A 106 14.49 -3.12 -1.01
CA THR A 106 15.88 -2.75 -1.33
C THR A 106 16.23 -1.36 -0.83
N CYS A 107 15.40 -0.35 -1.11
CA CYS A 107 15.64 1.02 -0.68
C CYS A 107 15.59 1.19 0.84
N ILE A 108 14.62 0.56 1.51
CA ILE A 108 14.52 0.58 2.97
C ILE A 108 15.74 -0.08 3.60
N SER A 109 16.13 -1.28 3.11
CA SER A 109 17.27 -2.04 3.63
C SER A 109 18.61 -1.30 3.44
N ALA A 110 18.72 -0.50 2.39
CA ALA A 110 19.89 0.35 2.15
C ALA A 110 19.93 1.61 3.03
N GLY A 111 18.91 1.86 3.85
CA GLY A 111 18.84 3.02 4.75
C GLY A 111 18.53 4.34 4.04
N LEU A 112 17.95 4.31 2.84
CA LEU A 112 17.75 5.50 2.01
C LEU A 112 16.50 6.29 2.38
N CYS A 113 15.54 5.68 3.07
CA CYS A 113 14.22 6.25 3.28
C CYS A 113 13.48 5.64 4.48
N ILE A 114 12.42 6.33 4.88
CA ILE A 114 11.39 5.79 5.77
C ILE A 114 10.36 5.07 4.89
N GLY A 115 9.95 3.86 5.26
CA GLY A 115 8.91 3.11 4.57
C GLY A 115 7.64 3.00 5.40
N MET A 116 6.48 3.40 4.82
CA MET A 116 5.17 3.03 5.35
C MET A 116 4.69 1.82 4.56
N VAL A 117 4.77 0.65 5.18
CA VAL A 117 4.53 -0.64 4.51
C VAL A 117 3.52 -1.49 5.27
N PRO A 118 2.82 -2.42 4.60
CA PRO A 118 1.98 -3.38 5.30
C PRO A 118 2.78 -4.15 6.35
N THR A 119 2.21 -4.30 7.54
CA THR A 119 2.90 -4.95 8.66
C THR A 119 3.32 -6.38 8.33
N HIS A 120 2.48 -7.14 7.63
CA HIS A 120 2.81 -8.50 7.22
C HIS A 120 3.98 -8.55 6.22
N PHE A 121 4.11 -7.54 5.36
CA PHE A 121 5.24 -7.40 4.45
C PHE A 121 6.54 -7.14 5.21
N ALA A 122 6.53 -6.26 6.22
CA ALA A 122 7.72 -5.92 7.00
C ALA A 122 8.20 -7.06 7.93
N LYS A 123 7.29 -7.96 8.31
CA LYS A 123 7.52 -8.96 9.35
C LYS A 123 8.81 -9.78 9.21
N PRO A 124 9.20 -10.31 8.02
CA PRO A 124 10.46 -11.04 7.89
C PRO A 124 11.69 -10.23 8.30
N TRP A 125 11.79 -8.98 7.81
CA TRP A 125 12.94 -8.10 8.12
C TRP A 125 12.94 -7.62 9.56
N LEU A 126 11.77 -7.41 10.16
CA LEU A 126 11.63 -7.06 11.58
C LEU A 126 12.07 -8.23 12.46
N ASN A 127 11.67 -9.46 12.14
CA ASN A 127 12.04 -10.65 12.88
C ASN A 127 13.55 -10.96 12.82
N GLU A 128 14.18 -10.64 11.70
CA GLU A 128 15.62 -10.81 11.50
C GLU A 128 16.45 -9.64 12.07
N GLY A 129 15.79 -8.61 12.60
CA GLY A 129 16.46 -7.41 13.12
C GLY A 129 17.10 -6.52 12.04
N LYS A 130 16.75 -6.75 10.77
CA LYS A 130 17.25 -5.94 9.64
C LYS A 130 16.56 -4.60 9.51
N TRP A 131 15.28 -4.56 9.91
CA TRP A 131 14.47 -3.34 9.99
C TRP A 131 14.00 -3.11 11.42
N VAL A 132 13.68 -1.84 11.70
CA VAL A 132 13.11 -1.39 12.97
C VAL A 132 11.78 -0.70 12.69
N ALA A 133 10.74 -1.07 13.42
CA ALA A 133 9.47 -0.36 13.39
C ALA A 133 9.54 0.88 14.27
N LEU A 134 9.20 2.04 13.71
CA LEU A 134 9.18 3.31 14.42
C LEU A 134 7.83 3.52 15.10
N LYS A 135 7.87 4.00 16.33
CA LYS A 135 6.68 4.48 17.04
C LYS A 135 6.41 5.92 16.65
N LEU A 136 5.22 6.21 16.14
CA LEU A 136 4.82 7.53 15.67
C LEU A 136 3.89 8.22 16.67
N GLU A 137 4.01 9.55 16.80
CA GLU A 137 3.03 10.36 17.53
C GLU A 137 1.67 10.37 16.79
N ASN A 138 1.71 10.44 15.46
CA ASN A 138 0.53 10.35 14.60
C ASN A 138 0.58 9.05 13.79
N PRO A 139 0.08 7.92 14.33
CA PRO A 139 0.13 6.64 13.65
C PRO A 139 -0.75 6.64 12.40
N PHE A 140 -0.28 5.95 11.35
CA PHE A 140 -1.05 5.75 10.14
C PHE A 140 -2.19 4.75 10.41
N PRO A 141 -3.45 5.09 10.04
CA PRO A 141 -4.59 4.23 10.33
C PRO A 141 -4.58 2.96 9.48
N ASP A 142 -5.15 1.89 10.03
CA ASP A 142 -5.39 0.66 9.28
C ASP A 142 -6.32 0.92 8.10
N SER A 143 -6.13 0.18 7.01
CA SER A 143 -6.93 0.29 5.79
C SER A 143 -7.87 -0.90 5.66
N ALA A 144 -9.16 -0.63 5.42
CA ALA A 144 -10.10 -1.68 5.05
C ALA A 144 -9.77 -2.21 3.65
N CYS A 145 -9.64 -3.52 3.51
CA CYS A 145 -9.36 -4.19 2.24
C CYS A 145 -10.56 -4.99 1.75
N CYS A 146 -10.69 -5.10 0.45
CA CYS A 146 -11.79 -5.84 -0.16
C CYS A 146 -11.37 -6.60 -1.42
N LEU A 147 -12.16 -7.62 -1.71
CA LEU A 147 -12.32 -8.23 -3.01
C LEU A 147 -13.37 -7.40 -3.74
N THR A 148 -13.11 -6.96 -4.96
CA THR A 148 -14.04 -6.07 -5.68
C THR A 148 -14.10 -6.38 -7.16
N TRP A 149 -15.28 -6.17 -7.76
CA TRP A 149 -15.58 -6.40 -9.18
C TRP A 149 -16.68 -5.46 -9.66
N GLN A 150 -16.85 -5.33 -10.97
CA GLN A 150 -18.00 -4.59 -11.54
C GLN A 150 -19.27 -5.43 -11.49
N GLN A 151 -20.37 -4.87 -10.98
CA GLN A 151 -21.65 -5.58 -10.82
C GLN A 151 -22.29 -5.99 -12.14
N ASN A 152 -22.08 -5.24 -13.21
CA ASN A 152 -22.82 -5.37 -14.46
C ASN A 152 -22.10 -6.21 -15.52
N ASP A 153 -20.90 -6.68 -15.25
CA ASP A 153 -20.06 -7.38 -16.24
C ASP A 153 -19.42 -8.63 -15.60
N MET A 154 -20.28 -9.59 -15.27
CA MET A 154 -19.84 -10.83 -14.62
C MET A 154 -19.71 -11.95 -15.64
N SER A 155 -18.46 -12.31 -15.98
CA SER A 155 -18.20 -13.52 -16.77
C SER A 155 -18.53 -14.80 -16.00
N PRO A 156 -18.80 -15.92 -16.68
CA PRO A 156 -18.95 -17.22 -16.00
C PRO A 156 -17.74 -17.61 -15.16
N ALA A 157 -16.54 -17.26 -15.61
CA ALA A 157 -15.31 -17.50 -14.87
C ALA A 157 -15.23 -16.70 -13.57
N LEU A 158 -15.63 -15.43 -13.61
CA LEU A 158 -15.73 -14.58 -12.41
C LEU A 158 -16.76 -15.12 -11.43
N THR A 159 -17.94 -15.50 -11.90
CA THR A 159 -19.00 -16.09 -11.08
C THR A 159 -18.49 -17.34 -10.37
N TRP A 160 -17.89 -18.26 -11.12
CA TRP A 160 -17.32 -19.48 -10.55
C TRP A 160 -16.24 -19.17 -9.50
N LEU A 161 -15.34 -18.23 -9.79
CA LEU A 161 -14.26 -17.85 -8.85
C LEU A 161 -14.80 -17.26 -7.56
N LEU A 162 -15.83 -16.40 -7.64
CA LEU A 162 -16.47 -15.80 -6.47
C LEU A 162 -17.20 -16.84 -5.60
N GLU A 163 -17.81 -17.85 -6.21
CA GLU A 163 -18.40 -18.99 -5.52
C GLU A 163 -17.34 -19.85 -4.84
N TYR A 164 -16.21 -20.10 -5.53
CA TYR A 164 -15.09 -20.87 -5.00
C TYR A 164 -14.42 -20.19 -3.81
N LEU A 165 -14.30 -18.88 -3.83
CA LEU A 165 -13.72 -18.10 -2.74
C LEU A 165 -14.66 -17.91 -1.53
N GLY A 166 -15.89 -18.38 -1.61
CA GLY A 166 -16.88 -18.32 -0.53
C GLY A 166 -17.46 -16.94 -0.34
#